data_6a873d7e3e2dd42c914e8bf4bfa002a5
#
_entry.id   6a873d7e3e2dd42c914e8bf4bfa002a5
#
_cell.length_a   1.000
_cell.length_b   1.000
_cell.length_c   1.000
_cell.angle_alpha   90.00
_cell.angle_beta   90.00
_cell.angle_gamma   90.00
#
_symmetry.space_group_name_H-M   'P 1'
#
loop_
_entity.id
_entity.type
_entity.pdbx_description
1 polymer ?
#
loop_
_entity_poly.entity_id
_entity_poly.type
_entity_poly.pdbx_seq_one_letter_code
_entity_poly.pdbx_strand_id
1 'polypeptide(L)'
;PAHGVDDFNVWKGVSQNGAEAAPAWFDPEFTTPVDGGGVYHTAETFPSGHGLHIHKATDALFGALKDRSRGNRHLLLAHKKIRHSYPHCWRHKTPIVFRATPQWFIGMETNGLRDAAMQAIPSVQWVPDWGQARIENMITGRPDWCISRQRTWGVPIALFVSKATGELHPQTLELIEQVAQRVEQAGIDAWFDLDPKELLGDEADQYEKVSDTLDVWFDSGVTHDYVLETHPDLQFPADLYLEGSDQHRGWFQSSLLAALASKGRAPYKGVLTHGFTVDGQGRKMSKSVGNVIDPQKVMQTLGADIIRLWVSSTDYRGEMSVSDEILNRMSDSYRRIRNTLRFLLSNLSGFDPAQHQVKAEDMMALDRWVVDRAALLQDEIRASYDQFQFHQIYHRLHNFCVVELGGFYLDIIKDRQYTTQADSLARRSAQTALFHIAEAFTRWMAPVLSFTAEEIWAVLPGERSESIFLESWYEGLATLPEGSTDITLTRAYWDEVLAVKSAVNKEIEEARNRKEVGAGLSAEVDLFVSPEREKMLAALGDELRFVLITSAVRLLPLAEQGVATELEGLRVQITASAHAKCARCWHYRADVGSNAAHPEICQRCADNLPEGKGEVRHFA
;
A
#
# COMPACT_ATOMS: atom_id res chain seq x y z
N PRO A 1 16.99 47.34 1.99
CA PRO A 1 16.07 46.22 2.27
C PRO A 1 16.39 44.96 1.42
N ALA A 2 17.20 45.05 0.39
CA ALA A 2 17.47 43.95 -0.56
C ALA A 2 18.21 42.72 0.02
N HIS A 3 18.79 42.80 1.21
CA HIS A 3 19.67 41.78 1.77
C HIS A 3 19.22 41.25 3.15
N GLY A 4 18.01 41.60 3.58
CA GLY A 4 17.40 41.09 4.81
C GLY A 4 15.91 40.82 4.61
N VAL A 5 15.41 39.66 5.07
CA VAL A 5 13.99 39.30 4.91
C VAL A 5 13.08 40.26 5.70
N ASP A 6 13.48 40.58 6.92
CA ASP A 6 12.71 41.49 7.79
C ASP A 6 12.72 42.92 7.23
N ASP A 7 13.87 43.41 6.78
CA ASP A 7 14.00 44.71 6.15
C ASP A 7 13.16 44.82 4.86
N PHE A 8 13.14 43.76 4.04
CA PHE A 8 12.33 43.67 2.84
C PHE A 8 10.82 43.70 3.16
N ASN A 9 10.39 42.95 4.15
CA ASN A 9 8.98 42.89 4.57
C ASN A 9 8.50 44.25 5.10
N VAL A 10 9.32 44.96 5.87
CA VAL A 10 9.02 46.32 6.34
C VAL A 10 8.93 47.26 5.15
N TRP A 11 9.90 47.25 4.24
CA TRP A 11 9.90 48.08 3.04
C TRP A 11 8.64 47.82 2.20
N LYS A 12 8.31 46.55 1.93
CA LYS A 12 7.11 46.16 1.18
C LYS A 12 5.83 46.64 1.84
N GLY A 13 5.71 46.48 3.16
CA GLY A 13 4.53 46.95 3.92
C GLY A 13 4.34 48.48 3.84
N VAL A 14 5.42 49.24 3.93
CA VAL A 14 5.36 50.70 3.80
C VAL A 14 5.03 51.11 2.36
N SER A 15 5.62 50.48 1.35
CA SER A 15 5.33 50.75 -0.07
C SER A 15 3.88 50.50 -0.45
N GLN A 16 3.28 49.41 0.08
CA GLN A 16 1.89 49.04 -0.20
C GLN A 16 0.85 49.95 0.45
N ASN A 17 1.19 50.56 1.59
CA ASN A 17 0.27 51.48 2.31
C ASN A 17 0.23 52.91 1.74
N GLY A 18 0.94 53.19 0.66
CA GLY A 18 0.98 54.44 -0.04
C GLY A 18 1.98 55.46 0.51
N ALA A 19 2.47 56.35 -0.36
CA ALA A 19 3.54 57.31 -0.05
C ALA A 19 3.16 58.34 1.04
N GLU A 20 1.87 58.57 1.27
CA GLU A 20 1.39 59.54 2.30
C GLU A 20 1.60 59.02 3.74
N ALA A 21 1.69 57.70 3.93
CA ALA A 21 1.95 57.07 5.23
C ALA A 21 3.43 56.74 5.47
N ALA A 22 4.29 56.97 4.47
CA ALA A 22 5.69 56.62 4.56
C ALA A 22 6.46 57.64 5.43
N PRO A 23 7.37 57.20 6.32
CA PRO A 23 8.26 58.07 7.07
C PRO A 23 9.13 58.92 6.11
N ALA A 24 9.49 60.16 6.50
CA ALA A 24 10.33 61.05 5.70
C ALA A 24 11.72 60.52 5.31
N TRP A 25 12.15 59.42 5.95
CA TRP A 25 13.42 58.72 5.64
C TRP A 25 13.23 57.55 4.66
N PHE A 26 12.02 57.23 4.29
CA PHE A 26 11.71 56.09 3.42
C PHE A 26 12.06 56.43 1.96
N ASP A 27 12.89 55.55 1.37
CA ASP A 27 13.21 55.62 -0.05
C ASP A 27 12.30 54.67 -0.82
N PRO A 28 11.42 55.15 -1.69
CA PRO A 28 10.57 54.28 -2.50
C PRO A 28 11.35 53.51 -3.58
N GLU A 29 12.55 53.96 -3.94
CA GLU A 29 13.40 53.21 -4.86
C GLU A 29 14.02 52.00 -4.18
N PHE A 30 13.73 50.82 -4.74
CA PHE A 30 14.30 49.58 -4.29
C PHE A 30 15.68 49.37 -4.87
N THR A 31 16.71 49.63 -4.07
CA THR A 31 18.10 49.46 -4.50
C THR A 31 18.71 48.13 -4.04
N THR A 32 19.40 47.43 -4.95
CA THR A 32 20.16 46.19 -4.70
C THR A 32 21.67 46.50 -4.80
N PRO A 33 22.32 46.92 -3.70
CA PRO A 33 23.71 47.40 -3.76
C PRO A 33 24.74 46.27 -4.02
N VAL A 34 24.32 44.99 -4.00
CA VAL A 34 25.19 43.82 -4.26
C VAL A 34 24.75 43.12 -5.54
N ASP A 35 25.67 42.87 -6.43
CA ASP A 35 25.43 42.19 -7.70
C ASP A 35 25.28 40.64 -7.55
N GLY A 36 25.10 39.94 -8.67
CA GLY A 36 24.98 38.49 -8.71
C GLY A 36 26.23 37.72 -8.29
N GLY A 37 27.39 38.37 -8.34
CA GLY A 37 28.67 37.82 -7.86
C GLY A 37 28.93 38.08 -6.38
N GLY A 38 28.01 38.74 -5.68
CA GLY A 38 28.18 39.10 -4.27
C GLY A 38 29.10 40.30 -4.03
N VAL A 39 29.30 41.17 -5.05
CA VAL A 39 30.17 42.34 -4.99
C VAL A 39 29.32 43.60 -4.87
N TYR A 40 29.73 44.53 -4.02
CA TYR A 40 29.13 45.86 -3.90
C TYR A 40 29.43 46.67 -5.15
N HIS A 41 28.42 47.09 -5.89
CA HIS A 41 28.56 47.91 -7.13
C HIS A 41 28.10 49.37 -6.99
N THR A 42 27.46 49.76 -5.88
CA THR A 42 26.98 51.11 -5.62
C THR A 42 28.03 51.94 -4.89
N ALA A 43 28.79 52.77 -5.64
CA ALA A 43 29.79 53.69 -5.07
C ALA A 43 29.16 54.85 -4.30
N GLU A 44 27.92 55.26 -4.66
CA GLU A 44 27.24 56.40 -4.06
C GLU A 44 26.79 56.15 -2.63
N THR A 45 26.26 54.97 -2.34
CA THR A 45 25.74 54.59 -1.01
C THR A 45 26.80 54.02 -0.09
N PHE A 46 27.78 53.32 -0.64
CA PHE A 46 28.88 52.69 0.11
C PHE A 46 30.22 52.75 -0.64
N PRO A 47 30.85 53.95 -0.75
CA PRO A 47 32.10 54.13 -1.52
C PRO A 47 33.26 53.23 -1.08
N SER A 48 33.44 53.07 0.22
CA SER A 48 34.50 52.21 0.80
C SER A 48 34.31 50.73 0.60
N GLY A 49 33.12 50.29 0.21
CA GLY A 49 32.77 48.89 -0.10
C GLY A 49 32.71 48.59 -1.59
N HIS A 50 32.70 49.59 -2.44
CA HIS A 50 32.61 49.42 -3.88
C HIS A 50 33.71 48.50 -4.42
N GLY A 51 33.33 47.48 -5.19
CA GLY A 51 34.24 46.46 -5.71
C GLY A 51 34.65 45.39 -4.69
N LEU A 52 34.18 45.47 -3.45
CA LEU A 52 34.45 44.44 -2.44
C LEU A 52 33.37 43.39 -2.40
N HIS A 53 33.80 42.12 -2.30
CA HIS A 53 32.86 41.03 -2.03
C HIS A 53 32.28 41.14 -0.61
N ILE A 54 31.01 40.86 -0.40
CA ILE A 54 30.26 41.07 0.85
C ILE A 54 30.97 40.45 2.08
N HIS A 55 31.61 39.31 1.95
CA HIS A 55 32.38 38.71 3.07
C HIS A 55 33.63 39.47 3.44
N LYS A 56 34.14 40.36 2.57
CA LYS A 56 35.32 41.20 2.80
C LYS A 56 34.95 42.67 3.13
N ALA A 57 33.69 43.05 2.92
CA ALA A 57 33.24 44.42 3.08
C ALA A 57 32.97 44.83 4.53
N THR A 58 32.87 43.85 5.49
CA THR A 58 32.47 44.12 6.87
C THR A 58 33.42 45.11 7.56
N ASP A 59 34.73 44.94 7.45
CA ASP A 59 35.73 45.83 8.09
C ASP A 59 35.73 47.23 7.45
N ALA A 60 35.53 47.31 6.13
CA ALA A 60 35.39 48.59 5.42
C ALA A 60 34.11 49.34 5.86
N LEU A 61 33.01 48.60 6.08
CA LEU A 61 31.74 49.17 6.57
C LEU A 61 31.94 49.76 8.00
N PHE A 62 32.54 49.00 8.90
CA PHE A 62 32.83 49.49 10.28
C PHE A 62 33.77 50.69 10.26
N GLY A 63 34.80 50.69 9.40
CA GLY A 63 35.66 51.82 9.18
C GLY A 63 34.88 53.07 8.76
N ALA A 64 34.08 52.93 7.73
CA ALA A 64 33.23 54.04 7.19
C ALA A 64 32.26 54.60 8.24
N LEU A 65 31.61 53.72 9.07
CA LEU A 65 30.71 54.15 10.14
C LEU A 65 31.45 54.91 11.25
N LYS A 66 32.69 54.49 11.61
CA LYS A 66 33.53 55.20 12.56
C LYS A 66 33.99 56.56 12.02
N ASP A 67 34.44 56.63 10.79
CA ASP A 67 34.94 57.84 10.16
C ASP A 67 33.85 58.91 9.97
N ARG A 68 32.64 58.49 9.72
CA ARG A 68 31.46 59.37 9.63
C ARG A 68 30.92 59.82 10.98
N SER A 69 31.41 59.24 12.10
CA SER A 69 31.06 59.68 13.46
C SER A 69 31.83 60.97 13.80
N ARG A 70 31.16 62.12 13.91
CA ARG A 70 31.77 63.40 14.26
C ARG A 70 31.07 64.05 15.45
N GLY A 71 31.84 64.55 16.42
CA GLY A 71 31.30 65.17 17.61
C GLY A 71 30.45 64.22 18.45
N ASN A 72 29.25 64.63 18.85
CA ASN A 72 28.32 63.82 19.63
C ASN A 72 27.47 62.86 18.75
N ARG A 73 27.68 62.74 17.44
CA ARG A 73 26.98 61.83 16.55
C ARG A 73 27.81 60.57 16.31
N HIS A 74 27.50 59.51 17.05
CA HIS A 74 28.09 58.20 16.85
C HIS A 74 27.16 57.37 15.92
N LEU A 75 27.63 57.03 14.73
CA LEU A 75 26.90 56.19 13.78
C LEU A 75 27.06 54.68 14.14
N LEU A 76 28.16 54.29 14.75
CA LEU A 76 28.39 52.95 15.29
C LEU A 76 28.26 53.02 16.81
N LEU A 77 27.10 52.59 17.32
CA LEU A 77 26.79 52.60 18.77
C LEU A 77 27.46 51.43 19.51
N ALA A 78 27.42 50.24 18.92
CA ALA A 78 28.02 49.04 19.47
C ALA A 78 28.36 48.04 18.35
N HIS A 79 29.37 47.23 18.62
CA HIS A 79 29.75 46.10 17.79
C HIS A 79 30.09 44.92 18.67
N LYS A 80 29.45 43.77 18.42
CA LYS A 80 29.71 42.52 19.12
C LYS A 80 29.71 41.36 18.14
N LYS A 81 30.69 40.49 18.22
CA LYS A 81 30.65 39.21 17.50
C LYS A 81 29.75 38.24 18.25
N ILE A 82 28.79 37.66 17.55
CA ILE A 82 27.90 36.64 18.08
C ILE A 82 28.07 35.34 17.29
N ARG A 83 27.79 34.21 17.93
CA ARG A 83 27.71 32.91 17.26
C ARG A 83 26.25 32.49 17.23
N HIS A 84 25.73 32.23 16.05
CA HIS A 84 24.35 31.79 15.86
C HIS A 84 24.27 30.84 14.67
N SER A 85 23.13 30.13 14.54
CA SER A 85 22.82 29.33 13.36
C SER A 85 22.63 30.24 12.14
N TYR A 86 23.25 29.91 11.04
CA TYR A 86 23.13 30.67 9.78
C TYR A 86 22.91 29.72 8.61
N PRO A 87 22.04 30.04 7.65
CA PRO A 87 21.80 29.22 6.48
C PRO A 87 23.05 29.02 5.63
N HIS A 88 23.35 27.78 5.26
CA HIS A 88 24.45 27.43 4.38
C HIS A 88 23.95 26.73 3.12
N CYS A 89 24.65 26.94 2.02
CA CYS A 89 24.42 26.17 0.80
C CYS A 89 24.58 24.67 1.10
N TRP A 90 23.54 23.87 0.81
CA TRP A 90 23.55 22.43 1.09
C TRP A 90 24.66 21.71 0.31
N ARG A 91 25.04 22.23 -0.86
CA ARG A 91 26.07 21.67 -1.75
C ARG A 91 27.49 22.06 -1.29
N HIS A 92 27.77 23.36 -1.21
CA HIS A 92 29.11 23.91 -0.94
C HIS A 92 29.38 24.08 0.55
N LYS A 93 28.39 23.98 1.42
CA LYS A 93 28.51 24.19 2.87
C LYS A 93 29.01 25.58 3.27
N THR A 94 28.93 26.55 2.36
CA THR A 94 29.28 27.95 2.61
C THR A 94 28.06 28.77 3.03
N PRO A 95 28.20 29.85 3.80
CA PRO A 95 27.09 30.75 4.13
C PRO A 95 26.44 31.29 2.86
N ILE A 96 25.11 31.37 2.86
CA ILE A 96 24.36 31.99 1.75
C ILE A 96 24.22 33.49 1.94
N VAL A 97 23.85 34.19 0.87
CA VAL A 97 23.55 35.63 0.86
C VAL A 97 22.09 35.82 0.45
N PHE A 98 21.35 36.61 1.22
CA PHE A 98 20.03 37.04 0.82
C PHE A 98 20.16 38.19 -0.18
N ARG A 99 19.47 38.08 -1.30
CA ARG A 99 19.44 39.06 -2.34
C ARG A 99 18.07 39.11 -3.02
N ALA A 100 17.45 40.27 -3.09
CA ALA A 100 16.26 40.45 -3.87
C ALA A 100 16.60 40.44 -5.36
N THR A 101 15.89 39.66 -6.14
CA THR A 101 16.04 39.57 -7.60
C THR A 101 14.67 39.52 -8.24
N PRO A 102 14.49 40.05 -9.46
CA PRO A 102 13.26 39.84 -10.22
C PRO A 102 12.99 38.32 -10.36
N GLN A 103 11.75 37.93 -10.17
CA GLN A 103 11.33 36.53 -10.21
C GLN A 103 9.95 36.41 -10.87
N TRP A 104 9.65 35.21 -11.39
CA TRP A 104 8.35 34.87 -11.92
C TRP A 104 7.54 34.11 -10.86
N PHE A 105 6.26 34.52 -10.71
CA PHE A 105 5.38 33.94 -9.70
C PHE A 105 4.05 33.53 -10.31
N ILE A 106 3.48 32.44 -9.77
CA ILE A 106 2.06 32.15 -9.87
C ILE A 106 1.40 32.76 -8.64
N GLY A 107 0.55 33.76 -8.85
CA GLY A 107 -0.13 34.48 -7.77
C GLY A 107 -1.24 33.63 -7.17
N MET A 108 -1.24 33.49 -5.84
CA MET A 108 -2.27 32.71 -5.14
C MET A 108 -3.62 33.43 -5.08
N GLU A 109 -3.59 34.76 -4.98
CA GLU A 109 -4.81 35.60 -4.96
C GLU A 109 -5.27 36.00 -6.38
N THR A 110 -4.36 35.95 -7.35
CA THR A 110 -4.66 36.28 -8.73
C THR A 110 -5.67 35.28 -9.30
N ASN A 111 -6.75 35.82 -9.89
CA ASN A 111 -7.85 35.02 -10.42
C ASN A 111 -8.47 34.01 -9.43
N GLY A 112 -8.31 34.19 -8.10
CA GLY A 112 -8.91 33.37 -7.08
C GLY A 112 -8.34 31.94 -6.98
N LEU A 113 -7.07 31.72 -7.33
CA LEU A 113 -6.45 30.39 -7.34
C LEU A 113 -6.50 29.70 -5.97
N ARG A 114 -6.28 30.45 -4.87
CA ARG A 114 -6.40 29.91 -3.50
C ARG A 114 -7.80 29.42 -3.21
N ASP A 115 -8.82 30.22 -3.53
CA ASP A 115 -10.22 29.87 -3.29
C ASP A 115 -10.62 28.65 -4.13
N ALA A 116 -10.19 28.59 -5.40
CA ALA A 116 -10.39 27.43 -6.27
C ALA A 116 -9.75 26.17 -5.68
N ALA A 117 -8.55 26.28 -5.12
CA ALA A 117 -7.89 25.14 -4.47
C ALA A 117 -8.63 24.68 -3.22
N MET A 118 -9.06 25.62 -2.36
CA MET A 118 -9.84 25.28 -1.16
C MET A 118 -11.20 24.65 -1.48
N GLN A 119 -11.81 25.00 -2.62
CA GLN A 119 -13.05 24.39 -3.10
C GLN A 119 -12.84 23.00 -3.72
N ALA A 120 -11.70 22.78 -4.40
CA ALA A 120 -11.41 21.52 -5.06
C ALA A 120 -10.98 20.41 -4.09
N ILE A 121 -10.23 20.73 -3.02
CA ILE A 121 -9.66 19.76 -2.06
C ILE A 121 -10.72 18.83 -1.46
N PRO A 122 -11.91 19.29 -1.00
CA PRO A 122 -12.93 18.41 -0.43
C PRO A 122 -13.56 17.42 -1.44
N SER A 123 -13.42 17.66 -2.74
CA SER A 123 -13.93 16.76 -3.78
C SER A 123 -13.01 15.59 -4.08
N VAL A 124 -11.80 15.58 -3.55
CA VAL A 124 -10.77 14.54 -3.72
C VAL A 124 -10.89 13.50 -2.61
N GLN A 125 -10.79 12.22 -2.96
CA GLN A 125 -10.69 11.14 -1.97
C GLN A 125 -9.29 11.13 -1.35
N TRP A 126 -9.19 11.40 -0.05
CA TRP A 126 -7.93 11.36 0.69
C TRP A 126 -7.80 10.06 1.48
N VAL A 127 -6.71 9.32 1.26
CA VAL A 127 -6.37 8.09 1.97
C VAL A 127 -4.95 8.21 2.54
N PRO A 128 -4.80 8.31 3.86
CA PRO A 128 -5.84 8.48 4.88
C PRO A 128 -6.48 9.88 4.85
N ASP A 129 -7.63 10.00 5.47
CA ASP A 129 -8.49 11.21 5.49
C ASP A 129 -7.81 12.46 6.06
N TRP A 130 -6.86 12.32 7.01
CA TRP A 130 -6.08 13.45 7.53
C TRP A 130 -5.29 14.22 6.44
N GLY A 131 -5.08 13.60 5.28
CA GLY A 131 -4.42 14.21 4.13
C GLY A 131 -5.12 15.48 3.65
N GLN A 132 -6.46 15.51 3.71
CA GLN A 132 -7.26 16.69 3.38
C GLN A 132 -6.91 17.89 4.25
N ALA A 133 -7.02 17.75 5.57
CA ALA A 133 -6.72 18.84 6.49
C ALA A 133 -5.26 19.32 6.36
N ARG A 134 -4.34 18.41 6.06
CA ARG A 134 -2.93 18.75 5.87
C ARG A 134 -2.70 19.64 4.67
N ILE A 135 -3.28 19.34 3.50
CA ILE A 135 -3.11 20.16 2.30
C ILE A 135 -3.88 21.47 2.41
N GLU A 136 -5.08 21.47 3.01
CA GLU A 136 -5.85 22.70 3.29
C GLU A 136 -5.03 23.72 4.10
N ASN A 137 -4.41 23.26 5.20
CA ASN A 137 -3.55 24.12 6.02
C ASN A 137 -2.35 24.65 5.25
N MET A 138 -1.78 23.86 4.35
CA MET A 138 -0.65 24.29 3.51
C MET A 138 -1.05 25.31 2.46
N ILE A 139 -2.23 25.20 1.86
CA ILE A 139 -2.75 26.14 0.85
C ILE A 139 -3.20 27.45 1.49
N THR A 140 -3.88 27.39 2.66
CA THR A 140 -4.40 28.57 3.35
C THR A 140 -3.33 29.64 3.60
N GLY A 141 -2.16 29.22 4.08
CA GLY A 141 -1.05 30.13 4.40
C GLY A 141 0.02 30.24 3.29
N ARG A 142 -0.22 29.71 2.09
CA ARG A 142 0.79 29.66 1.04
C ARG A 142 1.02 31.04 0.42
N PRO A 143 2.27 31.55 0.36
CA PRO A 143 2.60 32.71 -0.44
C PRO A 143 2.53 32.39 -1.95
N ASP A 144 2.61 33.43 -2.78
CA ASP A 144 2.76 33.27 -4.23
C ASP A 144 3.89 32.29 -4.56
N TRP A 145 3.68 31.47 -5.56
CA TRP A 145 4.63 30.43 -5.93
C TRP A 145 5.67 30.96 -6.89
N CYS A 146 6.90 31.19 -6.40
CA CYS A 146 8.04 31.55 -7.23
C CYS A 146 8.45 30.36 -8.12
N ILE A 147 8.24 30.46 -9.42
CA ILE A 147 8.50 29.40 -10.40
C ILE A 147 9.83 29.57 -11.15
N SER A 148 10.51 30.71 -11.05
CA SER A 148 11.80 30.93 -11.70
C SER A 148 12.99 30.50 -10.84
N ARG A 149 14.01 29.98 -11.51
CA ARG A 149 15.28 29.56 -10.89
C ARG A 149 16.44 30.02 -11.75
N GLN A 150 17.46 30.57 -11.12
CA GLN A 150 18.74 30.93 -11.76
C GLN A 150 19.63 29.69 -11.78
N ARG A 151 19.41 28.80 -12.77
CA ARG A 151 20.13 27.55 -12.96
C ARG A 151 20.61 27.44 -14.41
N THR A 152 21.69 26.70 -14.60
CA THR A 152 22.24 26.38 -15.92
C THR A 152 21.63 25.12 -16.54
N TRP A 153 20.80 24.41 -15.79
CA TRP A 153 20.10 23.22 -16.21
C TRP A 153 18.65 23.25 -15.72
N GLY A 154 17.71 22.98 -16.60
CA GLY A 154 16.27 22.94 -16.34
C GLY A 154 15.46 23.38 -17.56
N VAL A 155 14.14 23.27 -17.49
CA VAL A 155 13.23 23.77 -18.53
C VAL A 155 13.29 25.31 -18.55
N PRO A 156 13.62 25.97 -19.67
CA PRO A 156 13.73 27.42 -19.72
C PRO A 156 12.36 28.11 -19.60
N ILE A 157 12.36 29.28 -19.03
CA ILE A 157 11.24 30.22 -19.13
C ILE A 157 11.39 30.96 -20.44
N ALA A 158 10.77 30.46 -21.51
CA ALA A 158 10.93 30.94 -22.88
C ALA A 158 10.17 32.25 -23.13
N LEU A 159 10.58 33.32 -22.47
CA LEU A 159 9.93 34.62 -22.52
C LEU A 159 10.88 35.74 -23.02
N PHE A 160 10.30 36.74 -23.69
CA PHE A 160 10.96 38.00 -24.03
C PHE A 160 10.30 39.14 -23.26
N VAL A 161 11.10 39.92 -22.54
CA VAL A 161 10.66 41.04 -21.68
C VAL A 161 11.18 42.37 -22.21
N SER A 162 10.35 43.38 -22.22
CA SER A 162 10.75 44.73 -22.59
C SER A 162 11.81 45.26 -21.63
N LYS A 163 12.95 45.72 -22.15
CA LYS A 163 14.02 46.33 -21.35
C LYS A 163 13.59 47.64 -20.67
N ALA A 164 12.59 48.32 -21.25
CA ALA A 164 12.11 49.60 -20.74
C ALA A 164 11.06 49.47 -19.64
N THR A 165 10.13 48.47 -19.77
CA THR A 165 8.97 48.36 -18.89
C THR A 165 8.98 47.08 -18.04
N GLY A 166 9.75 46.08 -18.40
CA GLY A 166 9.72 44.74 -17.77
C GLY A 166 8.49 43.92 -18.15
N GLU A 167 7.65 44.39 -19.06
CA GLU A 167 6.46 43.70 -19.52
C GLU A 167 6.78 42.65 -20.59
N LEU A 168 5.90 41.66 -20.71
CA LEU A 168 6.01 40.60 -21.71
C LEU A 168 5.82 41.16 -23.13
N HIS A 169 6.46 40.52 -24.10
CA HIS A 169 6.23 40.83 -25.52
C HIS A 169 4.75 40.62 -25.87
N PRO A 170 4.10 41.49 -26.65
CA PRO A 170 2.69 41.36 -27.00
C PRO A 170 2.31 40.05 -27.67
N GLN A 171 3.23 39.43 -28.42
CA GLN A 171 3.04 38.13 -29.08
C GLN A 171 3.64 36.94 -28.28
N THR A 172 3.70 37.04 -26.96
CA THR A 172 4.33 36.05 -26.09
C THR A 172 3.83 34.62 -26.35
N LEU A 173 2.52 34.42 -26.52
CA LEU A 173 1.96 33.09 -26.75
C LEU A 173 2.45 32.47 -28.08
N GLU A 174 2.52 33.28 -29.13
CA GLU A 174 3.02 32.82 -30.43
C GLU A 174 4.53 32.53 -30.39
N LEU A 175 5.29 33.37 -29.69
CA LEU A 175 6.73 33.16 -29.49
C LEU A 175 7.05 31.91 -28.67
N ILE A 176 6.28 31.62 -27.62
CA ILE A 176 6.43 30.38 -26.84
C ILE A 176 6.21 29.18 -27.75
N GLU A 177 5.17 29.19 -28.59
CA GLU A 177 4.89 28.08 -29.52
C GLU A 177 6.05 27.88 -30.52
N GLN A 178 6.59 28.94 -31.08
CA GLN A 178 7.73 28.85 -31.99
C GLN A 178 8.99 28.32 -31.30
N VAL A 179 9.20 28.67 -30.03
CA VAL A 179 10.31 28.12 -29.22
C VAL A 179 10.04 26.65 -28.89
N ALA A 180 8.81 26.28 -28.52
CA ALA A 180 8.46 24.89 -28.23
C ALA A 180 8.74 23.98 -29.42
N GLN A 181 8.39 24.39 -30.66
CA GLN A 181 8.69 23.63 -31.88
C GLN A 181 10.19 23.47 -32.12
N ARG A 182 11.00 24.49 -31.82
CA ARG A 182 12.47 24.39 -31.90
C ARG A 182 13.03 23.44 -30.86
N VAL A 183 12.52 23.47 -29.63
CA VAL A 183 12.90 22.59 -28.55
C VAL A 183 12.53 21.13 -28.87
N GLU A 184 11.38 20.89 -29.47
CA GLU A 184 10.96 19.56 -29.94
C GLU A 184 11.95 18.98 -30.97
N GLN A 185 12.49 19.79 -31.85
CA GLN A 185 13.41 19.36 -32.91
C GLN A 185 14.86 19.21 -32.45
N ALA A 186 15.35 20.10 -31.59
CA ALA A 186 16.77 20.22 -31.23
C ALA A 186 17.08 20.12 -29.74
N GLY A 187 16.06 19.86 -28.93
CA GLY A 187 16.21 19.81 -27.47
C GLY A 187 16.24 21.20 -26.81
N ILE A 188 16.38 21.21 -25.51
CA ILE A 188 16.23 22.40 -24.65
C ILE A 188 17.30 23.48 -24.92
N ASP A 189 18.47 23.09 -25.41
CA ASP A 189 19.55 24.00 -25.76
C ASP A 189 19.16 24.96 -26.87
N ALA A 190 18.17 24.61 -27.72
CA ALA A 190 17.63 25.47 -28.77
C ALA A 190 17.13 26.83 -28.25
N TRP A 191 16.67 26.92 -26.98
CA TRP A 191 16.33 28.21 -26.38
C TRP A 191 17.57 29.00 -26.00
N PHE A 192 18.57 28.36 -25.38
CA PHE A 192 19.75 29.03 -24.89
C PHE A 192 20.61 29.56 -26.04
N ASP A 193 20.70 28.81 -27.13
CA ASP A 193 21.48 29.16 -28.34
C ASP A 193 20.74 30.15 -29.29
N LEU A 194 19.44 30.36 -29.09
CA LEU A 194 18.61 31.23 -29.93
C LEU A 194 19.08 32.66 -29.90
N ASP A 195 19.41 33.25 -31.08
CA ASP A 195 19.53 34.71 -31.24
C ASP A 195 18.11 35.33 -31.27
N PRO A 196 17.78 36.27 -30.36
CA PRO A 196 16.50 36.95 -30.35
C PRO A 196 16.08 37.55 -31.70
N LYS A 197 17.05 37.96 -32.54
CA LYS A 197 16.79 38.50 -33.86
C LYS A 197 16.10 37.52 -34.81
N GLU A 198 16.27 36.24 -34.61
CA GLU A 198 15.59 35.23 -35.42
C GLU A 198 14.06 35.21 -35.25
N LEU A 199 13.57 35.59 -34.08
CA LEU A 199 12.14 35.66 -33.77
C LEU A 199 11.58 37.06 -33.74
N LEU A 200 12.35 38.03 -33.26
CA LEU A 200 11.90 39.39 -33.03
C LEU A 200 12.33 40.37 -34.14
N GLY A 201 13.24 39.96 -35.04
CA GLY A 201 13.74 40.84 -36.10
C GLY A 201 14.33 42.15 -35.55
N ASP A 202 13.85 43.29 -36.05
CA ASP A 202 14.33 44.62 -35.67
C ASP A 202 13.96 45.05 -34.25
N GLU A 203 13.01 44.35 -33.60
CA GLU A 203 12.58 44.64 -32.22
C GLU A 203 13.48 44.00 -31.18
N ALA A 204 14.38 43.09 -31.56
CA ALA A 204 15.22 42.34 -30.66
C ALA A 204 16.02 43.18 -29.66
N ASP A 205 16.48 44.37 -30.09
CA ASP A 205 17.26 45.27 -29.24
C ASP A 205 16.43 45.89 -28.09
N GLN A 206 15.10 45.87 -28.18
CA GLN A 206 14.17 46.40 -27.18
C GLN A 206 13.80 45.38 -26.11
N TYR A 207 14.04 44.09 -26.36
CA TYR A 207 13.67 43.01 -25.48
C TYR A 207 14.88 42.27 -24.93
N GLU A 208 14.70 41.68 -23.76
CA GLU A 208 15.64 40.77 -23.12
C GLU A 208 15.08 39.35 -23.14
N LYS A 209 15.90 38.41 -23.57
CA LYS A 209 15.58 36.98 -23.49
C LYS A 209 15.79 36.50 -22.04
N VAL A 210 14.73 35.93 -21.41
CA VAL A 210 14.80 35.41 -20.06
C VAL A 210 15.70 34.15 -20.03
N SER A 211 16.68 34.14 -19.14
CA SER A 211 17.65 33.04 -18.98
C SER A 211 17.34 32.11 -17.82
N ASP A 212 16.29 32.40 -17.05
CA ASP A 212 15.86 31.59 -15.91
C ASP A 212 15.25 30.28 -16.38
N THR A 213 15.34 29.25 -15.51
CA THR A 213 14.67 27.98 -15.69
C THR A 213 13.47 27.86 -14.77
N LEU A 214 12.54 26.95 -15.09
CA LEU A 214 11.39 26.65 -14.24
C LEU A 214 11.82 25.92 -12.96
N ASP A 215 11.06 26.10 -11.92
CA ASP A 215 11.10 25.24 -10.73
C ASP A 215 10.75 23.80 -11.11
N VAL A 216 11.57 22.85 -10.71
CA VAL A 216 11.33 21.41 -10.98
C VAL A 216 9.96 20.92 -10.43
N TRP A 217 9.41 21.60 -9.43
CA TRP A 217 8.06 21.33 -8.96
C TRP A 217 6.97 21.79 -9.91
N PHE A 218 7.28 22.77 -10.78
CA PHE A 218 6.40 23.15 -11.88
C PHE A 218 6.44 22.06 -12.96
N ASP A 219 7.64 21.60 -13.36
CA ASP A 219 7.81 20.56 -14.36
C ASP A 219 7.04 19.29 -13.96
N SER A 220 7.20 18.82 -12.72
CA SER A 220 6.45 17.68 -12.20
C SER A 220 4.97 17.99 -11.98
N GLY A 221 4.64 19.23 -11.64
CA GLY A 221 3.27 19.69 -11.40
C GLY A 221 2.36 19.59 -12.63
N VAL A 222 2.92 19.72 -13.82
CA VAL A 222 2.18 19.64 -15.09
C VAL A 222 2.17 18.26 -15.73
N THR A 223 2.56 17.20 -15.00
CA THR A 223 2.55 15.82 -15.48
C THR A 223 1.18 15.40 -16.05
N HIS A 224 0.10 15.92 -15.48
CA HIS A 224 -1.26 15.69 -15.97
C HIS A 224 -1.48 16.16 -17.40
N ASP A 225 -0.79 17.20 -17.84
CA ASP A 225 -0.87 17.73 -19.21
C ASP A 225 -0.12 16.83 -20.20
N TYR A 226 1.19 16.66 -19.99
CA TYR A 226 2.03 16.00 -20.98
C TYR A 226 2.06 14.47 -20.89
N VAL A 227 1.43 13.87 -19.87
CA VAL A 227 1.29 12.40 -19.76
C VAL A 227 -0.17 11.99 -19.91
N LEU A 228 -1.08 12.49 -19.05
CA LEU A 228 -2.44 11.96 -18.99
C LEU A 228 -3.28 12.38 -20.22
N GLU A 229 -3.12 13.59 -20.70
CA GLU A 229 -3.91 14.11 -21.83
C GLU A 229 -3.32 13.71 -23.20
N THR A 230 -2.02 13.44 -23.28
CA THR A 230 -1.38 13.08 -24.55
C THR A 230 -1.40 11.59 -24.85
N HIS A 231 -1.52 10.74 -23.82
CA HIS A 231 -1.53 9.30 -24.00
C HIS A 231 -2.96 8.78 -24.24
N PRO A 232 -3.21 8.02 -25.34
CA PRO A 232 -4.57 7.64 -25.75
C PRO A 232 -5.28 6.71 -24.73
N ASP A 233 -4.53 5.95 -23.94
CA ASP A 233 -5.07 5.00 -22.98
C ASP A 233 -5.18 5.58 -21.55
N LEU A 234 -4.82 6.85 -21.36
CA LEU A 234 -4.89 7.52 -20.07
C LEU A 234 -6.00 8.56 -20.04
N GLN A 235 -6.34 9.03 -18.85
CA GLN A 235 -7.39 10.03 -18.64
C GLN A 235 -6.98 11.13 -17.66
N PHE A 236 -7.53 12.30 -17.86
CA PHE A 236 -7.46 13.42 -16.91
C PHE A 236 -8.86 13.68 -16.31
N PRO A 237 -8.99 13.82 -14.97
CA PRO A 237 -7.97 13.65 -13.93
C PRO A 237 -7.51 12.20 -13.75
N ALA A 238 -6.33 12.00 -13.15
CA ALA A 238 -5.87 10.68 -12.72
C ALA A 238 -6.83 10.07 -11.70
N ASP A 239 -7.00 8.75 -11.71
CA ASP A 239 -7.81 8.08 -10.69
C ASP A 239 -7.15 8.15 -9.31
N LEU A 240 -5.81 8.00 -9.26
CA LEU A 240 -5.06 7.97 -8.00
C LEU A 240 -3.66 8.57 -8.17
N TYR A 241 -3.29 9.51 -7.28
CA TYR A 241 -1.89 9.87 -7.01
C TYR A 241 -1.43 9.12 -5.76
N LEU A 242 -0.25 8.47 -5.83
CA LEU A 242 0.29 7.65 -4.75
C LEU A 242 1.73 8.05 -4.47
N GLU A 243 2.00 8.58 -3.27
CA GLU A 243 3.33 8.99 -2.81
C GLU A 243 3.43 9.05 -1.28
N GLY A 244 4.61 9.40 -0.79
CA GLY A 244 4.87 9.64 0.63
C GLY A 244 4.19 10.89 1.17
N SER A 245 4.07 10.95 2.49
CA SER A 245 3.39 12.05 3.19
C SER A 245 4.07 13.43 3.04
N ASP A 246 5.34 13.48 2.64
CA ASP A 246 6.07 14.71 2.33
C ASP A 246 5.54 15.41 1.07
N GLN A 247 4.90 14.67 0.16
CA GLN A 247 4.40 15.20 -1.11
C GLN A 247 3.16 16.10 -0.99
N HIS A 248 2.55 16.22 0.19
CA HIS A 248 1.57 17.27 0.44
C HIS A 248 2.18 18.68 0.29
N ARG A 249 3.49 18.82 0.55
CA ARG A 249 4.25 20.06 0.29
C ARG A 249 5.07 20.01 -1.00
N GLY A 250 4.92 18.99 -1.79
CA GLY A 250 5.62 18.76 -3.05
C GLY A 250 4.64 18.55 -4.20
N TRP A 251 4.70 17.38 -4.80
CA TRP A 251 3.99 17.05 -6.04
C TRP A 251 2.46 17.17 -5.94
N PHE A 252 1.84 16.76 -4.84
CA PHE A 252 0.39 16.90 -4.70
C PHE A 252 -0.05 18.36 -4.77
N GLN A 253 0.70 19.25 -4.12
CA GLN A 253 0.40 20.66 -4.08
C GLN A 253 0.72 21.36 -5.41
N SER A 254 1.87 21.08 -6.02
CA SER A 254 2.26 21.69 -7.28
C SER A 254 1.34 21.27 -8.42
N SER A 255 0.96 19.96 -8.48
CA SER A 255 -0.01 19.47 -9.47
C SER A 255 -1.39 20.11 -9.29
N LEU A 256 -1.86 20.22 -8.03
CA LEU A 256 -3.15 20.86 -7.76
C LEU A 256 -3.21 22.29 -8.26
N LEU A 257 -2.19 23.09 -7.91
CA LEU A 257 -2.14 24.51 -8.29
C LEU A 257 -1.97 24.70 -9.80
N ALA A 258 -1.09 23.91 -10.44
CA ALA A 258 -0.89 23.97 -11.89
C ALA A 258 -2.18 23.58 -12.64
N ALA A 259 -2.85 22.49 -12.24
CA ALA A 259 -4.07 22.06 -12.89
C ALA A 259 -5.25 23.02 -12.68
N LEU A 260 -5.40 23.59 -11.49
CA LEU A 260 -6.43 24.60 -11.24
C LEU A 260 -6.20 25.86 -12.03
N ALA A 261 -4.94 26.31 -12.14
CA ALA A 261 -4.60 27.50 -12.92
C ALA A 261 -4.82 27.30 -14.42
N SER A 262 -4.59 26.10 -14.96
CA SER A 262 -4.68 25.80 -16.40
C SER A 262 -6.01 25.18 -16.82
N LYS A 263 -6.61 24.31 -16.00
CA LYS A 263 -7.80 23.49 -16.32
C LYS A 263 -9.02 23.79 -15.45
N GLY A 264 -8.87 24.52 -14.36
CA GLY A 264 -9.96 24.86 -13.43
C GLY A 264 -10.46 23.68 -12.56
N ARG A 265 -9.75 22.56 -12.53
CA ARG A 265 -10.11 21.39 -11.70
C ARG A 265 -8.89 20.64 -11.18
N ALA A 266 -9.07 19.84 -10.10
CA ALA A 266 -8.00 19.03 -9.54
C ALA A 266 -7.47 17.98 -10.55
N PRO A 267 -6.16 17.65 -10.54
CA PRO A 267 -5.55 16.72 -11.47
C PRO A 267 -5.76 15.24 -11.09
N TYR A 268 -6.35 14.97 -9.95
CA TYR A 268 -6.56 13.64 -9.39
C TYR A 268 -7.94 13.53 -8.72
N LYS A 269 -8.52 12.32 -8.76
CA LYS A 269 -9.76 11.97 -8.07
C LYS A 269 -9.48 11.50 -6.64
N GLY A 270 -8.33 10.83 -6.44
CA GLY A 270 -7.90 10.32 -5.15
C GLY A 270 -6.40 10.54 -4.91
N VAL A 271 -6.02 10.65 -3.64
CA VAL A 271 -4.63 10.72 -3.19
C VAL A 271 -4.42 9.69 -2.09
N LEU A 272 -3.52 8.74 -2.33
CA LEU A 272 -3.09 7.78 -1.32
C LEU A 272 -1.70 8.16 -0.82
N THR A 273 -1.55 8.25 0.51
CA THR A 273 -0.31 8.69 1.15
C THR A 273 0.22 7.61 2.08
N HIS A 274 1.49 7.25 1.93
CA HIS A 274 2.18 6.33 2.83
C HIS A 274 3.19 7.04 3.73
N GLY A 275 3.55 6.38 4.85
CA GLY A 275 4.62 6.79 5.74
C GLY A 275 6.00 6.39 5.21
N PHE A 276 7.02 6.67 6.02
CA PHE A 276 8.40 6.31 5.68
C PHE A 276 8.77 4.93 6.20
N THR A 277 9.70 4.29 5.51
CA THR A 277 10.33 3.07 5.99
C THR A 277 11.42 3.41 7.00
N VAL A 278 11.33 2.76 8.17
CA VAL A 278 12.27 2.93 9.29
C VAL A 278 12.91 1.59 9.67
N ASP A 279 14.03 1.63 10.39
CA ASP A 279 14.66 0.41 10.92
C ASP A 279 13.83 -0.22 12.05
N GLY A 280 14.24 -1.39 12.54
CA GLY A 280 13.54 -2.10 13.62
C GLY A 280 13.47 -1.34 14.96
N GLN A 281 14.16 -0.22 15.10
CA GLN A 281 14.10 0.71 16.24
C GLN A 281 13.33 1.99 15.95
N GLY A 282 12.66 2.08 14.79
CA GLY A 282 11.90 3.27 14.41
C GLY A 282 12.75 4.45 13.92
N ARG A 283 14.03 4.23 13.56
CA ARG A 283 14.92 5.29 13.10
C ARG A 283 14.93 5.36 11.58
N LYS A 284 14.94 6.58 11.05
CA LYS A 284 15.08 6.81 9.61
C LYS A 284 16.33 6.11 9.05
N MET A 285 16.15 5.40 7.96
CA MET A 285 17.25 4.74 7.25
C MET A 285 18.14 5.74 6.55
N SER A 286 19.46 5.59 6.69
CA SER A 286 20.43 6.37 5.94
C SER A 286 21.73 5.58 5.72
N LYS A 287 22.41 5.84 4.60
CA LYS A 287 23.71 5.23 4.30
C LYS A 287 24.76 5.59 5.35
N SER A 288 24.69 6.80 5.93
CA SER A 288 25.64 7.28 6.94
C SER A 288 25.48 6.57 8.29
N VAL A 289 24.29 6.10 8.63
CA VAL A 289 24.01 5.31 9.85
C VAL A 289 24.28 3.82 9.62
N GLY A 290 24.27 3.37 8.36
CA GLY A 290 24.51 1.97 8.00
C GLY A 290 23.32 1.04 8.29
N ASN A 291 22.11 1.59 8.51
CA ASN A 291 20.90 0.86 8.83
C ASN A 291 19.96 0.65 7.63
N VAL A 292 20.46 0.81 6.41
CA VAL A 292 19.67 0.64 5.18
C VAL A 292 19.56 -0.84 4.86
N ILE A 293 18.32 -1.32 4.68
CA ILE A 293 18.04 -2.63 4.11
C ILE A 293 17.89 -2.48 2.60
N ASP A 294 18.74 -3.17 1.86
CA ASP A 294 18.76 -3.16 0.41
C ASP A 294 17.72 -4.16 -0.14
N PRO A 295 16.65 -3.71 -0.82
CA PRO A 295 15.62 -4.61 -1.36
C PRO A 295 16.19 -5.65 -2.34
N GLN A 296 17.23 -5.32 -3.12
CA GLN A 296 17.85 -6.24 -4.06
C GLN A 296 18.46 -7.47 -3.35
N LYS A 297 19.12 -7.23 -2.21
CA LYS A 297 19.68 -8.33 -1.40
C LYS A 297 18.60 -9.21 -0.80
N VAL A 298 17.51 -8.59 -0.32
CA VAL A 298 16.36 -9.34 0.20
C VAL A 298 15.73 -10.19 -0.90
N MET A 299 15.53 -9.63 -2.10
CA MET A 299 14.99 -10.38 -3.24
C MET A 299 15.87 -11.57 -3.63
N GLN A 300 17.19 -11.44 -3.60
CA GLN A 300 18.12 -12.53 -3.91
C GLN A 300 18.06 -13.68 -2.89
N THR A 301 17.74 -13.40 -1.63
CA THR A 301 17.76 -14.39 -0.55
C THR A 301 16.38 -14.96 -0.22
N LEU A 302 15.35 -14.13 -0.18
CA LEU A 302 14.00 -14.48 0.25
C LEU A 302 12.96 -14.44 -0.88
N GLY A 303 13.29 -13.80 -2.00
CA GLY A 303 12.37 -13.58 -3.11
C GLY A 303 11.58 -12.28 -3.02
N ALA A 304 11.09 -11.79 -4.15
CA ALA A 304 10.35 -10.53 -4.24
C ALA A 304 9.00 -10.59 -3.49
N ASP A 305 8.33 -11.73 -3.51
CA ASP A 305 7.03 -11.92 -2.85
C ASP A 305 7.09 -11.70 -1.33
N ILE A 306 8.24 -11.91 -0.69
CA ILE A 306 8.40 -11.64 0.75
C ILE A 306 8.38 -10.14 1.04
N ILE A 307 9.04 -9.33 0.20
CA ILE A 307 8.98 -7.86 0.32
C ILE A 307 7.56 -7.37 0.08
N ARG A 308 6.91 -7.85 -0.99
CA ARG A 308 5.53 -7.49 -1.33
C ARG A 308 4.56 -7.86 -0.20
N LEU A 309 4.73 -9.04 0.39
CA LEU A 309 3.93 -9.50 1.52
C LEU A 309 4.16 -8.63 2.76
N TRP A 310 5.41 -8.29 3.07
CA TRP A 310 5.74 -7.38 4.17
C TRP A 310 5.07 -6.01 3.97
N VAL A 311 5.24 -5.37 2.81
CA VAL A 311 4.62 -4.07 2.50
C VAL A 311 3.10 -4.14 2.67
N SER A 312 2.46 -5.18 2.10
CA SER A 312 1.01 -5.35 2.18
C SER A 312 0.50 -5.72 3.57
N SER A 313 1.33 -6.35 4.41
CA SER A 313 0.94 -6.75 5.77
C SER A 313 1.03 -5.60 6.78
N THR A 314 1.68 -4.50 6.43
CA THR A 314 1.91 -3.35 7.31
C THR A 314 0.87 -2.27 7.03
N ASP A 315 0.42 -1.58 8.09
CA ASP A 315 -0.39 -0.37 7.91
C ASP A 315 0.50 0.79 7.43
N TYR A 316 0.47 1.02 6.11
CA TYR A 316 1.29 2.02 5.43
C TYR A 316 0.96 3.47 5.79
N ARG A 317 -0.17 3.74 6.46
CA ARG A 317 -0.59 5.09 6.86
C ARG A 317 0.35 5.73 7.88
N GLY A 318 1.12 4.90 8.60
CA GLY A 318 2.19 5.31 9.51
C GLY A 318 3.58 4.94 9.00
N GLU A 319 4.58 5.04 9.87
CA GLU A 319 5.92 4.57 9.59
C GLU A 319 5.96 3.04 9.53
N MET A 320 6.66 2.48 8.53
CA MET A 320 6.76 1.05 8.30
C MET A 320 8.14 0.55 8.77
N SER A 321 8.16 -0.20 9.86
CA SER A 321 9.39 -0.82 10.36
C SER A 321 9.79 -2.03 9.52
N VAL A 322 11.09 -2.14 9.22
CA VAL A 322 11.67 -3.32 8.57
C VAL A 322 12.97 -3.74 9.28
N SER A 323 13.14 -5.05 9.44
CA SER A 323 14.35 -5.69 9.94
C SER A 323 14.44 -7.13 9.41
N ASP A 324 15.59 -7.75 9.50
CA ASP A 324 15.76 -9.16 9.12
C ASP A 324 14.80 -10.07 9.90
N GLU A 325 14.54 -9.77 11.17
CA GLU A 325 13.58 -10.52 12.00
C GLU A 325 12.16 -10.40 11.45
N ILE A 326 11.72 -9.20 11.07
CA ILE A 326 10.39 -8.96 10.49
C ILE A 326 10.27 -9.71 9.16
N LEU A 327 11.28 -9.63 8.29
CA LEU A 327 11.27 -10.32 7.00
C LEU A 327 11.27 -11.85 7.16
N ASN A 328 11.99 -12.39 8.14
CA ASN A 328 11.96 -13.81 8.44
C ASN A 328 10.57 -14.27 8.94
N ARG A 329 9.89 -13.49 9.78
CA ARG A 329 8.49 -13.76 10.17
C ARG A 329 7.54 -13.72 8.98
N MET A 330 7.74 -12.82 8.03
CA MET A 330 6.97 -12.80 6.79
C MET A 330 7.24 -14.04 5.94
N SER A 331 8.47 -14.52 5.88
CA SER A 331 8.82 -15.77 5.22
C SER A 331 8.12 -16.98 5.85
N ASP A 332 7.95 -17.01 7.19
CA ASP A 332 7.19 -18.06 7.87
C ASP A 332 5.69 -18.01 7.52
N SER A 333 5.10 -16.81 7.49
CA SER A 333 3.71 -16.61 7.06
C SER A 333 3.51 -17.02 5.60
N TYR A 334 4.41 -16.62 4.72
CA TYR A 334 4.41 -17.02 3.30
C TYR A 334 4.48 -18.54 3.14
N ARG A 335 5.35 -19.21 3.91
CA ARG A 335 5.45 -20.67 3.88
C ARG A 335 4.14 -21.38 4.21
N ARG A 336 3.38 -20.85 5.18
CA ARG A 336 2.05 -21.39 5.54
C ARG A 336 1.07 -21.24 4.38
N ILE A 337 0.98 -20.06 3.78
CA ILE A 337 0.14 -19.81 2.61
C ILE A 337 0.54 -20.75 1.46
N ARG A 338 1.83 -20.81 1.10
CA ARG A 338 2.35 -21.68 0.03
C ARG A 338 2.08 -23.15 0.28
N ASN A 339 2.25 -23.63 1.51
CA ASN A 339 1.97 -25.03 1.87
C ASN A 339 0.48 -25.37 1.75
N THR A 340 -0.42 -24.47 2.14
CA THR A 340 -1.86 -24.62 1.93
C THR A 340 -2.17 -24.76 0.45
N LEU A 341 -1.66 -23.88 -0.39
CA LEU A 341 -1.88 -23.93 -1.85
C LEU A 341 -1.29 -25.20 -2.48
N ARG A 342 -0.11 -25.63 -2.04
CA ARG A 342 0.45 -26.93 -2.47
C ARG A 342 -0.45 -28.10 -2.11
N PHE A 343 -1.08 -28.07 -0.94
CA PHE A 343 -2.03 -29.11 -0.53
C PHE A 343 -3.25 -29.11 -1.46
N LEU A 344 -3.83 -27.93 -1.76
CA LEU A 344 -4.94 -27.82 -2.71
C LEU A 344 -4.57 -28.43 -4.07
N LEU A 345 -3.48 -27.98 -4.65
CA LEU A 345 -3.00 -28.45 -5.96
C LEU A 345 -2.72 -29.96 -5.99
N SER A 346 -2.07 -30.49 -4.93
CA SER A 346 -1.74 -31.91 -4.87
C SER A 346 -2.99 -32.80 -4.85
N ASN A 347 -4.07 -32.32 -4.23
CA ASN A 347 -5.34 -33.05 -4.15
C ASN A 347 -6.23 -32.85 -5.39
N LEU A 348 -5.87 -31.95 -6.29
CA LEU A 348 -6.50 -31.80 -7.60
C LEU A 348 -5.90 -32.71 -8.69
N SER A 349 -4.94 -33.57 -8.33
CA SER A 349 -4.40 -34.56 -9.27
C SER A 349 -5.51 -35.47 -9.82
N GLY A 350 -5.61 -35.55 -11.15
CA GLY A 350 -6.67 -36.31 -11.84
C GLY A 350 -8.06 -35.69 -11.77
N PHE A 351 -8.15 -34.40 -11.42
CA PHE A 351 -9.39 -33.62 -11.49
C PHE A 351 -9.40 -32.77 -12.75
N ASP A 352 -10.40 -32.97 -13.58
CA ASP A 352 -10.71 -32.14 -14.74
C ASP A 352 -12.01 -31.37 -14.44
N PRO A 353 -11.96 -30.04 -14.31
CA PRO A 353 -13.15 -29.26 -13.96
C PRO A 353 -14.29 -29.39 -14.99
N ALA A 354 -13.99 -29.67 -16.26
CA ALA A 354 -15.01 -29.84 -17.28
C ALA A 354 -15.79 -31.16 -17.13
N GLN A 355 -15.22 -32.20 -16.48
CA GLN A 355 -15.81 -33.53 -16.39
C GLN A 355 -16.18 -33.91 -14.95
N HIS A 356 -15.44 -33.43 -13.95
CA HIS A 356 -15.50 -33.94 -12.59
C HIS A 356 -16.10 -32.96 -11.57
N GLN A 357 -16.43 -31.74 -12.02
CA GLN A 357 -17.01 -30.75 -11.12
C GLN A 357 -18.41 -31.15 -10.69
N VAL A 358 -18.63 -31.18 -9.39
CA VAL A 358 -19.93 -31.45 -8.78
C VAL A 358 -20.71 -30.14 -8.67
N LYS A 359 -22.00 -30.17 -9.00
CA LYS A 359 -22.84 -29.00 -8.84
C LYS A 359 -22.97 -28.60 -7.38
N ALA A 360 -23.11 -27.31 -7.11
CA ALA A 360 -23.13 -26.78 -5.74
C ALA A 360 -24.22 -27.44 -4.87
N GLU A 361 -25.40 -27.72 -5.42
CA GLU A 361 -26.51 -28.39 -4.73
C GLU A 361 -26.23 -29.86 -4.41
N ASP A 362 -25.35 -30.51 -5.17
CA ASP A 362 -25.00 -31.94 -5.01
C ASP A 362 -23.75 -32.16 -4.19
N MET A 363 -23.03 -31.10 -3.83
CA MET A 363 -21.83 -31.18 -2.99
C MET A 363 -22.20 -31.53 -1.54
N MET A 364 -21.26 -32.18 -0.85
CA MET A 364 -21.39 -32.49 0.57
C MET A 364 -21.49 -31.23 1.43
N ALA A 365 -22.20 -31.31 2.54
CA ALA A 365 -22.49 -30.17 3.41
C ALA A 365 -21.22 -29.42 3.88
N LEU A 366 -20.16 -30.15 4.29
CA LEU A 366 -18.87 -29.55 4.67
C LEU A 366 -18.18 -28.82 3.50
N ASP A 367 -18.26 -29.38 2.29
CA ASP A 367 -17.67 -28.77 1.10
C ASP A 367 -18.43 -27.51 0.69
N ARG A 368 -19.77 -27.53 0.78
CA ARG A 368 -20.59 -26.34 0.55
C ARG A 368 -20.29 -25.25 1.56
N TRP A 369 -20.09 -25.62 2.83
CA TRP A 369 -19.74 -24.68 3.89
C TRP A 369 -18.39 -23.99 3.60
N VAL A 370 -17.35 -24.73 3.22
CA VAL A 370 -16.05 -24.10 2.99
C VAL A 370 -16.03 -23.21 1.74
N VAL A 371 -16.82 -23.54 0.72
CA VAL A 371 -16.99 -22.68 -0.46
C VAL A 371 -17.77 -21.42 -0.10
N ASP A 372 -18.81 -21.52 0.74
CA ASP A 372 -19.53 -20.37 1.29
C ASP A 372 -18.60 -19.45 2.10
N ARG A 373 -17.74 -20.03 2.95
CA ARG A 373 -16.72 -19.26 3.69
C ARG A 373 -15.77 -18.52 2.75
N ALA A 374 -15.36 -19.16 1.65
CA ALA A 374 -14.55 -18.53 0.61
C ALA A 374 -15.30 -17.40 -0.12
N ALA A 375 -16.61 -17.56 -0.38
CA ALA A 375 -17.43 -16.53 -0.99
C ALA A 375 -17.53 -15.27 -0.12
N LEU A 376 -17.84 -15.44 1.17
CA LEU A 376 -17.86 -14.32 2.13
C LEU A 376 -16.50 -13.63 2.25
N LEU A 377 -15.44 -14.44 2.31
CA LEU A 377 -14.07 -13.91 2.38
C LEU A 377 -13.71 -13.10 1.12
N GLN A 378 -14.16 -13.53 -0.07
CA GLN A 378 -13.93 -12.78 -1.29
C GLN A 378 -14.55 -11.37 -1.23
N ASP A 379 -15.78 -11.26 -0.73
CA ASP A 379 -16.44 -9.97 -0.59
C ASP A 379 -15.70 -9.05 0.40
N GLU A 380 -15.22 -9.61 1.52
CA GLU A 380 -14.40 -8.86 2.48
C GLU A 380 -13.05 -8.43 1.90
N ILE A 381 -12.43 -9.26 1.07
CA ILE A 381 -11.15 -8.96 0.40
C ILE A 381 -11.37 -7.86 -0.66
N ARG A 382 -12.45 -7.95 -1.45
CA ARG A 382 -12.81 -6.90 -2.42
C ARG A 382 -12.98 -5.55 -1.73
N ALA A 383 -13.79 -5.50 -0.68
CA ALA A 383 -13.99 -4.29 0.11
C ALA A 383 -12.67 -3.74 0.67
N SER A 384 -11.75 -4.62 1.08
CA SER A 384 -10.44 -4.21 1.59
C SER A 384 -9.52 -3.65 0.50
N TYR A 385 -9.57 -4.18 -0.73
CA TYR A 385 -8.86 -3.62 -1.89
C TYR A 385 -9.44 -2.25 -2.27
N ASP A 386 -10.76 -2.13 -2.36
CA ASP A 386 -11.44 -0.88 -2.70
C ASP A 386 -11.16 0.26 -1.70
N GLN A 387 -10.92 -0.11 -0.43
CA GLN A 387 -10.58 0.82 0.65
C GLN A 387 -9.07 0.97 0.89
N PHE A 388 -8.23 0.36 0.06
CA PHE A 388 -6.76 0.34 0.21
C PHE A 388 -6.28 -0.18 1.57
N GLN A 389 -7.00 -1.14 2.18
CA GLN A 389 -6.68 -1.74 3.48
C GLN A 389 -5.89 -3.06 3.31
N PHE A 390 -4.72 -3.01 2.69
CA PHE A 390 -3.95 -4.19 2.28
C PHE A 390 -3.55 -5.10 3.45
N HIS A 391 -3.25 -4.54 4.63
CA HIS A 391 -2.95 -5.31 5.84
C HIS A 391 -4.11 -6.20 6.28
N GLN A 392 -5.37 -5.79 6.05
CA GLN A 392 -6.54 -6.62 6.31
C GLN A 392 -6.58 -7.84 5.38
N ILE A 393 -6.21 -7.67 4.11
CA ILE A 393 -6.15 -8.77 3.13
C ILE A 393 -5.16 -9.83 3.59
N TYR A 394 -3.94 -9.41 3.97
CA TYR A 394 -2.95 -10.32 4.51
C TYR A 394 -3.47 -11.13 5.71
N HIS A 395 -4.07 -10.45 6.68
CA HIS A 395 -4.60 -11.11 7.88
C HIS A 395 -5.71 -12.10 7.54
N ARG A 396 -6.63 -11.76 6.64
CA ARG A 396 -7.71 -12.63 6.19
C ARG A 396 -7.19 -13.86 5.45
N LEU A 397 -6.29 -13.68 4.49
CA LEU A 397 -5.68 -14.79 3.74
C LEU A 397 -4.92 -15.74 4.66
N HIS A 398 -4.10 -15.20 5.56
CA HIS A 398 -3.34 -16.01 6.50
C HIS A 398 -4.27 -16.76 7.47
N ASN A 399 -5.29 -16.09 8.01
CA ASN A 399 -6.25 -16.72 8.93
C ASN A 399 -7.05 -17.83 8.23
N PHE A 400 -7.52 -17.60 7.02
CA PHE A 400 -8.22 -18.61 6.23
C PHE A 400 -7.35 -19.86 6.01
N CYS A 401 -6.07 -19.66 5.66
CA CYS A 401 -5.13 -20.77 5.51
C CYS A 401 -4.89 -21.57 6.80
N VAL A 402 -4.78 -20.89 7.94
CA VAL A 402 -4.35 -21.51 9.20
C VAL A 402 -5.53 -22.09 9.99
N VAL A 403 -6.62 -21.34 10.09
CA VAL A 403 -7.76 -21.71 10.95
C VAL A 403 -8.78 -22.51 10.17
N GLU A 404 -9.35 -21.95 9.13
CA GLU A 404 -10.49 -22.56 8.44
C GLU A 404 -10.05 -23.72 7.54
N LEU A 405 -9.02 -23.53 6.74
CA LEU A 405 -8.49 -24.60 5.90
C LEU A 405 -7.62 -25.57 6.69
N GLY A 406 -6.48 -25.14 7.21
CA GLY A 406 -5.48 -26.01 7.84
C GLY A 406 -5.95 -26.62 9.16
N GLY A 407 -6.62 -25.84 10.01
CA GLY A 407 -7.09 -26.27 11.33
C GLY A 407 -8.39 -27.07 11.31
N PHE A 408 -9.14 -27.03 10.22
CA PHE A 408 -10.43 -27.67 10.13
C PHE A 408 -10.62 -28.46 8.84
N TYR A 409 -10.90 -27.79 7.74
CA TYR A 409 -11.40 -28.42 6.51
C TYR A 409 -10.41 -29.44 5.90
N LEU A 410 -9.17 -29.02 5.66
CA LEU A 410 -8.19 -29.86 4.97
C LEU A 410 -7.81 -31.11 5.75
N ASP A 411 -7.81 -31.05 7.09
CA ASP A 411 -7.55 -32.21 7.91
C ASP A 411 -8.67 -33.26 7.85
N ILE A 412 -9.92 -32.80 7.84
CA ILE A 412 -11.10 -33.66 7.78
C ILE A 412 -11.15 -34.41 6.44
N ILE A 413 -10.95 -33.69 5.33
CA ILE A 413 -11.09 -34.30 4.01
C ILE A 413 -9.96 -35.27 3.63
N LYS A 414 -8.84 -35.31 4.38
CA LYS A 414 -7.73 -36.23 4.10
C LYS A 414 -8.21 -37.69 4.03
N ASP A 415 -9.08 -38.10 4.94
CA ASP A 415 -9.58 -39.47 4.94
C ASP A 415 -10.26 -39.81 3.60
N ARG A 416 -11.25 -39.01 3.15
CA ARG A 416 -11.97 -39.31 1.91
C ARG A 416 -11.11 -39.06 0.65
N GLN A 417 -10.20 -38.09 0.66
CA GLN A 417 -9.30 -37.88 -0.47
C GLN A 417 -8.35 -39.04 -0.74
N TYR A 418 -7.94 -39.75 0.33
CA TYR A 418 -6.94 -40.83 0.22
C TYR A 418 -7.54 -42.22 0.30
N THR A 419 -8.77 -42.38 0.81
CA THR A 419 -9.34 -43.70 1.04
C THR A 419 -10.56 -44.04 0.23
N THR A 420 -11.30 -43.05 -0.33
CA THR A 420 -12.46 -43.32 -1.19
C THR A 420 -12.05 -43.61 -2.63
N GLN A 421 -12.97 -44.12 -3.43
CA GLN A 421 -12.76 -44.38 -4.86
C GLN A 421 -12.57 -43.07 -5.61
N ALA A 422 -11.81 -43.10 -6.71
CA ALA A 422 -11.43 -41.93 -7.46
C ALA A 422 -12.63 -41.11 -7.97
N ASP A 423 -13.69 -41.78 -8.41
CA ASP A 423 -14.87 -41.15 -9.01
C ASP A 423 -16.06 -41.09 -8.02
N SER A 424 -15.82 -41.37 -6.74
CA SER A 424 -16.86 -41.23 -5.73
C SER A 424 -17.30 -39.78 -5.54
N LEU A 425 -18.59 -39.58 -5.27
CA LEU A 425 -19.11 -38.24 -4.95
C LEU A 425 -18.34 -37.60 -3.79
N ALA A 426 -17.98 -38.39 -2.78
CA ALA A 426 -17.19 -37.93 -1.62
C ALA A 426 -15.86 -37.31 -2.00
N ARG A 427 -15.13 -37.90 -2.95
CA ARG A 427 -13.86 -37.36 -3.46
C ARG A 427 -14.07 -36.19 -4.40
N ARG A 428 -14.98 -36.34 -5.37
CA ARG A 428 -15.22 -35.29 -6.37
C ARG A 428 -15.81 -34.01 -5.76
N SER A 429 -16.68 -34.12 -4.76
CA SER A 429 -17.21 -32.98 -4.01
C SER A 429 -16.08 -32.18 -3.34
N ALA A 430 -15.18 -32.87 -2.61
CA ALA A 430 -14.04 -32.20 -2.01
C ALA A 430 -13.09 -31.59 -3.06
N GLN A 431 -12.78 -32.30 -4.14
CA GLN A 431 -11.96 -31.77 -5.23
C GLN A 431 -12.59 -30.52 -5.87
N THR A 432 -13.90 -30.51 -6.04
CA THR A 432 -14.63 -29.33 -6.52
C THR A 432 -14.47 -28.13 -5.58
N ALA A 433 -14.62 -28.35 -4.26
CA ALA A 433 -14.40 -27.29 -3.29
C ALA A 433 -12.94 -26.79 -3.30
N LEU A 434 -11.96 -27.69 -3.34
CA LEU A 434 -10.55 -27.35 -3.43
C LEU A 434 -10.22 -26.56 -4.71
N PHE A 435 -10.86 -26.93 -5.85
CA PHE A 435 -10.71 -26.21 -7.12
C PHE A 435 -11.25 -24.79 -7.02
N HIS A 436 -12.49 -24.62 -6.53
CA HIS A 436 -13.07 -23.28 -6.36
C HIS A 436 -12.26 -22.39 -5.42
N ILE A 437 -11.76 -22.95 -4.32
CA ILE A 437 -10.90 -22.23 -3.39
C ILE A 437 -9.57 -21.86 -4.05
N ALA A 438 -8.93 -22.77 -4.78
CA ALA A 438 -7.67 -22.51 -5.45
C ALA A 438 -7.80 -21.42 -6.52
N GLU A 439 -8.88 -21.45 -7.31
CA GLU A 439 -9.22 -20.42 -8.30
C GLU A 439 -9.37 -19.04 -7.67
N ALA A 440 -10.18 -18.95 -6.62
CA ALA A 440 -10.46 -17.70 -5.93
C ALA A 440 -9.22 -17.18 -5.20
N PHE A 441 -8.56 -18.04 -4.42
CA PHE A 441 -7.40 -17.67 -3.62
C PHE A 441 -6.23 -17.16 -4.46
N THR A 442 -5.99 -17.79 -5.63
CA THR A 442 -4.93 -17.36 -6.55
C THR A 442 -5.17 -15.93 -7.04
N ARG A 443 -6.43 -15.60 -7.37
CA ARG A 443 -6.81 -14.24 -7.76
C ARG A 443 -6.72 -13.24 -6.61
N TRP A 444 -7.17 -13.63 -5.40
CA TRP A 444 -7.12 -12.73 -4.24
C TRP A 444 -5.71 -12.29 -3.90
N MET A 445 -4.74 -13.21 -4.01
CA MET A 445 -3.35 -12.93 -3.64
C MET A 445 -2.50 -12.36 -4.78
N ALA A 446 -2.94 -12.46 -6.04
CA ALA A 446 -2.14 -12.07 -7.20
C ALA A 446 -1.58 -10.64 -7.11
N PRO A 447 -2.32 -9.62 -6.65
CA PRO A 447 -1.76 -8.27 -6.48
C PRO A 447 -0.66 -8.18 -5.43
N VAL A 448 -0.57 -9.12 -4.49
CA VAL A 448 0.41 -9.14 -3.39
C VAL A 448 1.52 -10.15 -3.67
N LEU A 449 1.19 -11.42 -3.85
CA LEU A 449 2.11 -12.53 -4.11
C LEU A 449 2.15 -12.86 -5.61
N SER A 450 2.55 -11.88 -6.40
CA SER A 450 2.40 -11.89 -7.86
C SER A 450 3.11 -13.05 -8.54
N PHE A 451 4.35 -13.35 -8.13
CA PHE A 451 5.13 -14.45 -8.71
C PHE A 451 4.58 -15.82 -8.31
N THR A 452 4.21 -15.97 -7.04
CA THR A 452 3.59 -17.21 -6.56
C THR A 452 2.24 -17.45 -7.22
N ALA A 453 1.44 -16.42 -7.45
CA ALA A 453 0.15 -16.54 -8.14
C ALA A 453 0.32 -17.03 -9.58
N GLU A 454 1.29 -16.51 -10.33
CA GLU A 454 1.60 -17.02 -11.68
C GLU A 454 2.09 -18.47 -11.67
N GLU A 455 2.96 -18.85 -10.74
CA GLU A 455 3.38 -20.25 -10.60
C GLU A 455 2.20 -21.20 -10.39
N ILE A 456 1.23 -20.79 -9.57
CA ILE A 456 0.02 -21.57 -9.29
C ILE A 456 -0.89 -21.59 -10.49
N TRP A 457 -1.09 -20.44 -11.14
CA TRP A 457 -1.93 -20.30 -12.31
C TRP A 457 -1.54 -21.25 -13.42
N ALA A 458 -0.24 -21.38 -13.67
CA ALA A 458 0.30 -22.27 -14.70
C ALA A 458 0.04 -23.77 -14.45
N VAL A 459 -0.26 -24.19 -13.22
CA VAL A 459 -0.44 -25.62 -12.86
C VAL A 459 -1.86 -25.97 -12.38
N LEU A 460 -2.75 -25.01 -12.21
CA LEU A 460 -4.16 -25.26 -11.92
C LEU A 460 -4.82 -26.00 -13.08
N PRO A 461 -5.71 -27.00 -12.83
CA PRO A 461 -6.39 -27.73 -13.91
C PRO A 461 -7.41 -26.86 -14.66
N GLY A 462 -7.66 -27.18 -15.93
CA GLY A 462 -8.60 -26.50 -16.83
C GLY A 462 -7.93 -25.61 -17.89
N GLU A 463 -8.74 -25.11 -18.83
CA GLU A 463 -8.28 -24.13 -19.82
C GLU A 463 -8.05 -22.77 -19.14
N ARG A 464 -6.96 -22.06 -19.53
CA ARG A 464 -6.54 -20.83 -18.85
C ARG A 464 -6.01 -19.80 -19.81
N SER A 465 -6.15 -18.53 -19.44
CA SER A 465 -5.41 -17.44 -20.05
C SER A 465 -3.90 -17.59 -19.79
N GLU A 466 -3.08 -16.88 -20.55
CA GLU A 466 -1.63 -16.94 -20.41
C GLU A 466 -1.09 -16.39 -19.07
N SER A 467 -1.86 -15.57 -18.38
CA SER A 467 -1.49 -14.97 -17.10
C SER A 467 -2.68 -14.75 -16.18
N ILE A 468 -2.48 -14.93 -14.88
CA ILE A 468 -3.47 -14.60 -13.85
C ILE A 468 -3.85 -13.11 -13.86
N PHE A 469 -2.96 -12.25 -14.34
CA PHE A 469 -3.20 -10.79 -14.40
C PHE A 469 -4.15 -10.35 -15.51
N LEU A 470 -4.56 -11.28 -16.38
CA LEU A 470 -5.63 -11.06 -17.36
C LEU A 470 -7.02 -11.45 -16.83
N GLU A 471 -7.07 -11.95 -15.60
CA GLU A 471 -8.30 -12.47 -14.98
C GLU A 471 -8.98 -11.43 -14.09
N SER A 472 -10.29 -11.56 -14.00
CA SER A 472 -11.13 -10.83 -13.03
C SER A 472 -11.37 -11.64 -11.76
N TRP A 473 -12.22 -11.13 -10.86
CA TRP A 473 -12.66 -11.86 -9.69
C TRP A 473 -13.33 -13.19 -10.06
N TYR A 474 -13.10 -14.22 -9.23
CA TYR A 474 -13.68 -15.52 -9.48
C TYR A 474 -15.18 -15.55 -9.16
N GLU A 475 -15.99 -15.98 -10.12
CA GLU A 475 -17.46 -16.01 -10.00
C GLU A 475 -18.02 -17.40 -9.65
N GLY A 476 -17.17 -18.42 -9.55
CA GLY A 476 -17.58 -19.81 -9.30
C GLY A 476 -17.87 -20.15 -7.84
N LEU A 477 -17.73 -19.21 -6.90
CA LEU A 477 -18.05 -19.44 -5.48
C LEU A 477 -19.57 -19.36 -5.26
N ALA A 478 -20.11 -20.35 -4.53
CA ALA A 478 -21.51 -20.40 -4.17
C ALA A 478 -21.71 -20.23 -2.65
N THR A 479 -22.70 -19.46 -2.25
CA THR A 479 -23.12 -19.32 -0.85
C THR A 479 -24.07 -20.43 -0.43
N LEU A 480 -24.13 -20.70 0.89
CA LEU A 480 -25.16 -21.56 1.46
C LEU A 480 -26.54 -20.96 1.23
N PRO A 481 -27.57 -21.80 1.03
CA PRO A 481 -28.94 -21.32 0.80
C PRO A 481 -29.47 -20.62 2.06
N GLU A 482 -29.99 -19.42 1.88
CA GLU A 482 -30.65 -18.69 2.96
C GLU A 482 -31.95 -19.38 3.39
N GLY A 483 -32.19 -19.46 4.71
CA GLY A 483 -33.43 -20.05 5.26
C GLY A 483 -33.55 -21.56 5.07
N SER A 484 -32.43 -22.27 4.84
CA SER A 484 -32.43 -23.73 4.74
C SER A 484 -33.07 -24.39 5.96
N THR A 485 -33.96 -25.36 5.71
CA THR A 485 -34.50 -26.25 6.76
C THR A 485 -33.53 -27.36 7.13
N ASP A 486 -32.55 -27.67 6.29
CA ASP A 486 -31.47 -28.56 6.59
C ASP A 486 -30.43 -27.78 7.41
N ILE A 487 -30.31 -28.14 8.68
CA ILE A 487 -29.39 -27.47 9.61
C ILE A 487 -27.93 -27.59 9.19
N THR A 488 -27.54 -28.69 8.51
CA THR A 488 -26.16 -28.93 8.04
C THR A 488 -25.77 -28.00 6.90
N LEU A 489 -26.72 -27.28 6.33
CA LEU A 489 -26.53 -26.25 5.32
C LEU A 489 -26.65 -24.82 5.90
N THR A 490 -26.43 -24.66 7.19
CA THR A 490 -26.41 -23.35 7.86
C THR A 490 -25.03 -23.03 8.43
N ARG A 491 -24.64 -21.76 8.41
CA ARG A 491 -23.38 -21.29 8.99
C ARG A 491 -23.31 -21.56 10.50
N ALA A 492 -24.38 -21.22 11.21
CA ALA A 492 -24.47 -21.41 12.65
C ALA A 492 -24.24 -22.88 13.08
N TYR A 493 -24.67 -23.83 12.26
CA TYR A 493 -24.41 -25.26 12.49
C TYR A 493 -22.90 -25.56 12.50
N TRP A 494 -22.18 -25.12 11.48
CA TRP A 494 -20.74 -25.39 11.38
C TRP A 494 -19.91 -24.58 12.39
N ASP A 495 -20.37 -23.41 12.79
CA ASP A 495 -19.74 -22.64 13.88
C ASP A 495 -19.81 -23.44 15.20
N GLU A 496 -20.94 -24.06 15.50
CA GLU A 496 -21.10 -24.91 16.68
C GLU A 496 -20.27 -26.20 16.55
N VAL A 497 -20.24 -26.85 15.39
CA VAL A 497 -19.40 -28.02 15.13
C VAL A 497 -17.92 -27.69 15.31
N LEU A 498 -17.47 -26.53 14.84
CA LEU A 498 -16.10 -26.01 15.04
C LEU A 498 -15.79 -25.83 16.53
N ALA A 499 -16.72 -25.25 17.30
CA ALA A 499 -16.56 -25.05 18.74
C ALA A 499 -16.43 -26.42 19.48
N VAL A 500 -17.32 -27.39 19.15
CA VAL A 500 -17.24 -28.72 19.69
C VAL A 500 -15.91 -29.42 19.34
N LYS A 501 -15.48 -29.34 18.07
CA LYS A 501 -14.19 -29.90 17.64
C LYS A 501 -13.01 -29.28 18.42
N SER A 502 -13.04 -27.97 18.64
CA SER A 502 -12.01 -27.29 19.42
C SER A 502 -11.94 -27.81 20.86
N ALA A 503 -13.09 -27.98 21.51
CA ALA A 503 -13.17 -28.52 22.85
C ALA A 503 -12.66 -29.98 22.91
N VAL A 504 -13.05 -30.82 21.94
CA VAL A 504 -12.57 -32.19 21.83
C VAL A 504 -11.06 -32.28 21.60
N ASN A 505 -10.53 -31.44 20.69
CA ASN A 505 -9.09 -31.39 20.40
C ASN A 505 -8.28 -31.02 21.65
N LYS A 506 -8.77 -30.10 22.50
CA LYS A 506 -8.13 -29.73 23.76
C LYS A 506 -8.01 -30.95 24.69
N GLU A 507 -9.09 -31.70 24.84
CA GLU A 507 -9.08 -32.90 25.69
C GLU A 507 -8.23 -34.05 25.12
N ILE A 508 -8.18 -34.19 23.78
CA ILE A 508 -7.28 -35.14 23.12
C ILE A 508 -5.81 -34.77 23.40
N GLU A 509 -5.44 -33.48 23.32
CA GLU A 509 -4.08 -33.04 23.63
C GLU A 509 -3.72 -33.25 25.10
N GLU A 510 -4.64 -33.01 26.03
CA GLU A 510 -4.44 -33.32 27.44
C GLU A 510 -4.25 -34.83 27.68
N ALA A 511 -5.05 -35.69 27.02
CA ALA A 511 -4.89 -37.12 27.07
C ALA A 511 -3.55 -37.61 26.46
N ARG A 512 -3.07 -36.94 25.40
CA ARG A 512 -1.73 -37.19 24.83
C ARG A 512 -0.60 -36.79 25.79
N ASN A 513 -0.73 -35.67 26.46
CA ASN A 513 0.24 -35.19 27.44
C ASN A 513 0.33 -36.21 28.62
N ARG A 514 -0.81 -36.81 29.01
CA ARG A 514 -0.87 -37.87 30.00
C ARG A 514 -0.45 -39.25 29.45
N LYS A 515 -0.14 -39.36 28.15
CA LYS A 515 0.22 -40.61 27.44
C LYS A 515 -0.90 -41.65 27.41
N GLU A 516 -2.14 -41.26 27.55
CA GLU A 516 -3.31 -42.12 27.48
C GLU A 516 -3.67 -42.50 26.04
N VAL A 517 -3.44 -41.57 25.09
CA VAL A 517 -3.62 -41.77 23.65
C VAL A 517 -2.40 -41.31 22.88
N GLY A 518 -2.13 -41.92 21.72
CA GLY A 518 -0.99 -41.54 20.86
C GLY A 518 -1.34 -40.43 19.84
N ALA A 519 -2.53 -40.46 19.28
CA ALA A 519 -3.05 -39.54 18.28
C ALA A 519 -4.58 -39.53 18.31
N GLY A 520 -5.24 -38.53 17.70
CA GLY A 520 -6.69 -38.43 17.61
C GLY A 520 -7.33 -39.74 17.06
N LEU A 521 -6.77 -40.28 15.98
CA LEU A 521 -7.26 -41.53 15.39
C LEU A 521 -7.07 -42.78 16.28
N SER A 522 -6.31 -42.74 17.35
CA SER A 522 -6.24 -43.83 18.34
C SER A 522 -7.24 -43.64 19.48
N ALA A 523 -8.03 -42.56 19.47
CA ALA A 523 -9.00 -42.23 20.49
C ALA A 523 -10.43 -42.61 20.08
N GLU A 524 -11.20 -43.04 21.08
CA GLU A 524 -12.66 -43.06 21.07
C GLU A 524 -13.15 -41.94 21.98
N VAL A 525 -14.20 -41.24 21.58
CA VAL A 525 -14.70 -40.04 22.26
C VAL A 525 -16.15 -40.24 22.68
N ASP A 526 -16.42 -40.07 23.95
CA ASP A 526 -17.75 -39.98 24.51
C ASP A 526 -18.09 -38.49 24.75
N LEU A 527 -19.14 -38.00 24.09
CA LEU A 527 -19.65 -36.68 24.25
C LEU A 527 -20.94 -36.71 25.08
N PHE A 528 -20.85 -36.20 26.31
CA PHE A 528 -22.03 -36.00 27.16
C PHE A 528 -22.61 -34.63 26.87
N VAL A 529 -23.79 -34.60 26.24
CA VAL A 529 -24.34 -33.39 25.62
C VAL A 529 -25.76 -33.09 26.10
N SER A 530 -26.11 -31.79 26.07
CA SER A 530 -27.50 -31.37 26.25
C SER A 530 -28.38 -31.90 25.11
N PRO A 531 -29.71 -32.01 25.30
CA PRO A 531 -30.61 -32.51 24.26
C PRO A 531 -30.55 -31.71 22.94
N GLU A 532 -30.37 -30.39 23.03
CA GLU A 532 -30.26 -29.51 21.84
C GLU A 532 -29.00 -29.85 21.06
N ARG A 533 -27.85 -30.00 21.75
CA ARG A 533 -26.55 -30.31 21.13
C ARG A 533 -26.53 -31.75 20.61
N GLU A 534 -27.17 -32.68 21.33
CA GLU A 534 -27.34 -34.07 20.86
C GLU A 534 -28.05 -34.10 19.50
N LYS A 535 -29.19 -33.41 19.38
CA LYS A 535 -29.95 -33.34 18.14
C LYS A 535 -29.12 -32.74 17.01
N MET A 536 -28.36 -31.70 17.28
CA MET A 536 -27.49 -31.03 16.33
C MET A 536 -26.36 -31.94 15.85
N LEU A 537 -25.61 -32.56 16.75
CA LEU A 537 -24.48 -33.44 16.41
C LEU A 537 -24.92 -34.77 15.78
N ALA A 538 -26.08 -35.30 16.18
CA ALA A 538 -26.66 -36.50 15.59
C ALA A 538 -27.00 -36.35 14.10
N ALA A 539 -27.15 -35.13 13.60
CA ALA A 539 -27.36 -34.86 12.16
C ALA A 539 -26.21 -35.39 11.29
N LEU A 540 -24.96 -35.46 11.81
CA LEU A 540 -23.82 -36.01 11.08
C LEU A 540 -23.74 -37.55 11.16
N GLY A 541 -24.51 -38.22 12.04
CA GLY A 541 -24.45 -39.66 12.22
C GLY A 541 -23.03 -40.18 12.50
N ASP A 542 -22.63 -41.27 11.87
CA ASP A 542 -21.27 -41.84 12.00
C ASP A 542 -20.18 -40.92 11.40
N GLU A 543 -20.57 -39.98 10.55
CA GLU A 543 -19.61 -39.04 9.93
C GLU A 543 -19.04 -38.03 10.94
N LEU A 544 -19.68 -37.85 12.12
CA LEU A 544 -19.15 -37.02 13.19
C LEU A 544 -17.72 -37.43 13.61
N ARG A 545 -17.37 -38.72 13.58
CA ARG A 545 -16.01 -39.20 13.88
C ARG A 545 -14.97 -38.72 12.88
N PHE A 546 -15.33 -38.51 11.61
CA PHE A 546 -14.41 -37.94 10.61
C PHE A 546 -14.20 -36.46 10.86
N VAL A 547 -15.26 -35.73 11.19
CA VAL A 547 -15.17 -34.31 11.55
C VAL A 547 -14.27 -34.10 12.77
N LEU A 548 -14.40 -34.96 13.80
CA LEU A 548 -13.57 -34.90 15.01
C LEU A 548 -12.19 -35.57 14.84
N ILE A 549 -11.97 -36.30 13.73
CA ILE A 549 -10.72 -37.05 13.41
C ILE A 549 -10.39 -38.06 14.52
N THR A 550 -11.36 -38.90 14.86
CA THR A 550 -11.27 -39.94 15.88
C THR A 550 -11.78 -41.26 15.33
N SER A 551 -11.48 -42.38 16.00
CA SER A 551 -11.90 -43.70 15.54
C SER A 551 -13.38 -43.98 15.82
N ALA A 552 -13.93 -43.43 16.89
CA ALA A 552 -15.34 -43.52 17.24
C ALA A 552 -15.80 -42.31 18.03
N VAL A 553 -17.08 -41.96 17.88
CA VAL A 553 -17.75 -40.93 18.68
C VAL A 553 -19.09 -41.49 19.15
N ARG A 554 -19.38 -41.35 20.43
CA ARG A 554 -20.69 -41.71 21.02
C ARG A 554 -21.31 -40.46 21.63
N LEU A 555 -22.56 -40.19 21.27
CA LEU A 555 -23.37 -39.14 21.89
C LEU A 555 -24.13 -39.76 23.07
N LEU A 556 -23.99 -39.17 24.24
CA LEU A 556 -24.57 -39.64 25.48
C LEU A 556 -25.30 -38.48 26.17
N PRO A 557 -26.39 -38.79 26.91
CA PRO A 557 -27.07 -37.72 27.68
C PRO A 557 -26.11 -37.04 28.66
N LEU A 558 -26.29 -35.75 28.86
CA LEU A 558 -25.46 -34.94 29.75
C LEU A 558 -25.44 -35.55 31.16
N ALA A 559 -24.26 -35.87 31.67
CA ALA A 559 -24.03 -36.47 32.96
C ALA A 559 -22.75 -35.86 33.58
N GLU A 560 -22.46 -36.18 34.86
CA GLU A 560 -21.24 -35.69 35.53
C GLU A 560 -19.94 -36.39 35.04
N GLN A 561 -20.07 -37.41 34.20
CA GLN A 561 -18.96 -38.14 33.60
C GLN A 561 -18.20 -37.28 32.59
N GLY A 562 -16.92 -37.58 32.38
CA GLY A 562 -16.04 -36.84 31.48
C GLY A 562 -15.59 -35.48 32.03
N VAL A 563 -14.72 -34.79 31.29
CA VAL A 563 -14.18 -33.48 31.63
C VAL A 563 -15.15 -32.41 31.16
N ALA A 564 -15.49 -31.46 32.03
CA ALA A 564 -16.28 -30.31 31.63
C ALA A 564 -15.48 -29.38 30.69
N THR A 565 -16.11 -28.97 29.62
CA THR A 565 -15.51 -28.03 28.65
C THR A 565 -15.93 -26.59 28.92
N GLU A 566 -15.37 -25.65 28.14
CA GLU A 566 -15.79 -24.26 28.16
C GLU A 566 -17.19 -24.04 27.52
N LEU A 567 -17.69 -25.04 26.79
CA LEU A 567 -19.03 -25.05 26.20
C LEU A 567 -20.04 -25.59 27.21
N GLU A 568 -20.96 -24.77 27.65
CA GLU A 568 -22.05 -25.16 28.53
C GLU A 568 -22.82 -26.35 27.93
N GLY A 569 -23.11 -27.38 28.72
CA GLY A 569 -23.83 -28.58 28.27
C GLY A 569 -23.00 -29.52 27.39
N LEU A 570 -21.65 -29.45 27.46
CA LEU A 570 -20.74 -30.39 26.82
C LEU A 570 -19.67 -30.84 27.80
N ARG A 571 -19.56 -32.17 27.98
CA ARG A 571 -18.43 -32.83 28.66
C ARG A 571 -17.85 -33.87 27.73
N VAL A 572 -16.56 -34.10 27.83
CA VAL A 572 -15.79 -34.95 26.91
C VAL A 572 -15.02 -36.02 27.72
N GLN A 573 -15.10 -37.26 27.30
CA GLN A 573 -14.26 -38.35 27.80
C GLN A 573 -13.48 -38.95 26.64
N ILE A 574 -12.16 -39.01 26.78
CA ILE A 574 -11.26 -39.61 25.80
C ILE A 574 -10.78 -40.96 26.31
N THR A 575 -10.87 -41.97 25.45
CA THR A 575 -10.41 -43.33 25.76
C THR A 575 -9.55 -43.88 24.62
N ALA A 576 -8.46 -44.57 24.92
CA ALA A 576 -7.71 -45.24 23.87
C ALA A 576 -8.53 -46.42 23.30
N SER A 577 -8.60 -46.49 21.96
CA SER A 577 -9.31 -47.58 21.32
C SER A 577 -8.58 -48.90 21.54
N ALA A 578 -9.33 -49.93 21.95
CA ALA A 578 -8.83 -51.31 22.13
C ALA A 578 -8.79 -52.09 20.80
N HIS A 579 -9.30 -51.53 19.71
CA HIS A 579 -9.41 -52.19 18.41
C HIS A 579 -8.10 -52.20 17.63
N ALA A 580 -8.01 -53.03 16.59
CA ALA A 580 -6.87 -53.04 15.68
C ALA A 580 -6.86 -51.80 14.76
N LYS A 581 -5.68 -51.30 14.45
CA LYS A 581 -5.47 -50.19 13.53
C LYS A 581 -5.60 -50.65 12.08
N CYS A 582 -6.47 -50.01 11.30
CA CYS A 582 -6.53 -50.20 9.86
C CYS A 582 -5.28 -49.66 9.18
N ALA A 583 -4.57 -50.47 8.38
CA ALA A 583 -3.35 -50.08 7.70
C ALA A 583 -3.58 -48.96 6.64
N ARG A 584 -4.81 -48.78 6.11
CA ARG A 584 -5.13 -47.81 5.05
C ARG A 584 -5.65 -46.48 5.59
N CYS A 585 -6.72 -46.49 6.40
CA CYS A 585 -7.32 -45.25 6.92
C CYS A 585 -6.82 -44.81 8.30
N TRP A 586 -6.06 -45.71 8.98
CA TRP A 586 -5.45 -45.49 10.29
C TRP A 586 -6.43 -45.40 11.46
N HIS A 587 -7.76 -45.53 11.22
CA HIS A 587 -8.73 -45.65 12.29
C HIS A 587 -8.58 -47.01 12.99
N TYR A 588 -8.89 -47.05 14.25
CA TYR A 588 -8.95 -48.29 15.06
C TYR A 588 -10.38 -48.82 15.01
N ARG A 589 -10.57 -50.00 14.40
CA ARG A 589 -11.90 -50.53 14.10
C ARG A 589 -12.01 -52.01 14.48
N ALA A 590 -13.18 -52.39 15.00
CA ALA A 590 -13.48 -53.79 15.40
C ALA A 590 -13.51 -54.73 14.18
N ASP A 591 -13.77 -54.21 12.99
CA ASP A 591 -13.90 -54.96 11.75
C ASP A 591 -12.58 -55.11 10.96
N VAL A 592 -11.45 -54.66 11.49
CA VAL A 592 -10.13 -54.96 10.90
C VAL A 592 -9.88 -56.47 11.02
N GLY A 593 -9.56 -57.12 9.89
CA GLY A 593 -9.39 -58.56 9.81
C GLY A 593 -10.65 -59.35 9.49
N SER A 594 -11.81 -58.69 9.39
CA SER A 594 -13.06 -59.37 9.01
C SER A 594 -13.12 -59.80 7.53
N ASN A 595 -12.38 -59.13 6.65
CA ASN A 595 -12.27 -59.50 5.23
C ASN A 595 -11.04 -60.38 5.01
N ALA A 596 -11.25 -61.68 4.67
CA ALA A 596 -10.17 -62.65 4.49
C ALA A 596 -9.21 -62.27 3.32
N ALA A 597 -9.67 -61.57 2.31
CA ALA A 597 -8.84 -61.09 1.20
C ALA A 597 -7.97 -59.87 1.58
N HIS A 598 -8.38 -59.11 2.60
CA HIS A 598 -7.71 -57.87 3.04
C HIS A 598 -7.66 -57.79 4.58
N PRO A 599 -6.92 -58.68 5.27
CA PRO A 599 -6.97 -58.82 6.73
C PRO A 599 -6.38 -57.62 7.50
N GLU A 600 -5.61 -56.74 6.86
CA GLU A 600 -4.96 -55.60 7.52
C GLU A 600 -5.81 -54.32 7.48
N ILE A 601 -6.95 -54.32 6.76
CA ILE A 601 -7.79 -53.15 6.60
C ILE A 601 -9.21 -53.40 7.12
N CYS A 602 -9.90 -52.31 7.51
CA CYS A 602 -11.30 -52.36 7.92
C CYS A 602 -12.23 -52.59 6.69
N GLN A 603 -13.47 -53.02 6.92
CA GLN A 603 -14.44 -53.32 5.87
C GLN A 603 -14.71 -52.10 4.99
N ARG A 604 -14.83 -50.92 5.57
CA ARG A 604 -14.98 -49.66 4.81
C ARG A 604 -13.84 -49.48 3.80
N CYS A 605 -12.60 -49.73 4.21
CA CYS A 605 -11.46 -49.62 3.31
C CYS A 605 -11.43 -50.69 2.23
N ALA A 606 -11.93 -51.89 2.54
CA ALA A 606 -12.11 -52.96 1.55
C ALA A 606 -13.20 -52.59 0.52
N ASP A 607 -14.31 -52.04 0.98
CA ASP A 607 -15.39 -51.56 0.12
C ASP A 607 -14.95 -50.42 -0.80
N ASN A 608 -13.93 -49.63 -0.42
CA ASN A 608 -13.37 -48.53 -1.22
C ASN A 608 -12.19 -48.94 -2.14
N LEU A 609 -11.89 -50.21 -2.26
CA LEU A 609 -10.98 -50.70 -3.30
C LEU A 609 -11.65 -50.60 -4.68
N PRO A 610 -10.88 -50.59 -5.80
CA PRO A 610 -11.43 -50.46 -7.14
C PRO A 610 -12.56 -51.44 -7.48
N GLU A 611 -12.47 -52.65 -6.95
CA GLU A 611 -13.45 -53.74 -7.11
C GLU A 611 -14.59 -53.69 -6.08
N GLY A 612 -14.51 -52.82 -5.10
CA GLY A 612 -15.49 -52.71 -4.02
C GLY A 612 -16.72 -51.87 -4.44
N LYS A 613 -17.76 -51.92 -3.59
CA LYS A 613 -19.01 -51.18 -3.82
C LYS A 613 -18.92 -49.65 -3.57
N GLY A 614 -17.81 -49.18 -2.99
CA GLY A 614 -17.66 -47.84 -2.51
C GLY A 614 -18.45 -47.53 -1.23
N GLU A 615 -18.04 -46.53 -0.48
CA GLU A 615 -18.82 -45.97 0.61
C GLU A 615 -19.68 -44.79 0.15
N VAL A 616 -20.80 -44.58 0.83
CA VAL A 616 -21.65 -43.40 0.63
C VAL A 616 -21.44 -42.47 1.82
N ARG A 617 -21.15 -41.21 1.55
CA ARG A 617 -21.10 -40.12 2.53
C ARG A 617 -22.04 -38.98 2.12
N HIS A 618 -22.49 -38.23 3.10
CA HIS A 618 -23.48 -37.17 2.93
C HIS A 618 -22.99 -35.80 3.43
N PHE A 619 -22.14 -35.78 4.45
CA PHE A 619 -21.82 -34.55 5.16
C PHE A 619 -20.33 -34.16 5.12
N ALA A 620 -19.40 -35.12 5.35
CA ALA A 620 -17.99 -34.83 5.54
C ALA A 620 -17.02 -35.88 4.94
#